data_3fa7b1ad296a1f0189153c689e16925f
#
_entry.id   3fa7b1ad296a1f0189153c689e16925f
#
_cell.length_a   1.000
_cell.length_b   1.000
_cell.length_c   1.000
_cell.angle_alpha   90.00
_cell.angle_beta   90.00
_cell.angle_gamma   90.00
#
_symmetry.space_group_name_H-M   'P 1'
#
loop_
_entity.id
_entity.type
_entity.pdbx_description
1 polymer ?
#
loop_
_entity_poly.entity_id
_entity_poly.type
_entity_poly.pdbx_seq_one_letter_code
_entity_poly.pdbx_strand_id
1 'polypeptide(L)'
;MKMQLPMKNKGEEKRQSDFFDICRKCKTDYSCCFGTRPPISRERRKIIEEYLKREKLPIANAFVQEEYVFPKENTQGYCVFHDMKTRKCIIHSVKPETCVSGPITFDTNRTTGKIELYIKMEKICPLAGIVYKDKEILQKHLNSARKEITRIVDGLDAHALKAILKKDEPETFKIK
;
A
#
# COMPACT_ATOMS: atom_id res chain seq x y z
N MET A 1 10.55 7.50 -32.32
CA MET A 1 10.56 6.11 -31.81
C MET A 1 9.39 5.96 -30.84
N LYS A 2 8.31 5.28 -31.23
CA LYS A 2 7.14 5.08 -30.35
C LYS A 2 7.46 3.91 -29.42
N MET A 3 7.64 4.18 -28.13
CA MET A 3 7.72 3.13 -27.11
C MET A 3 6.34 2.46 -26.99
N GLN A 4 6.24 1.24 -27.48
CA GLN A 4 5.09 0.39 -27.21
C GLN A 4 5.14 -0.06 -25.75
N LEU A 5 4.11 0.32 -24.99
CA LEU A 5 3.89 -0.21 -23.64
C LEU A 5 3.62 -1.73 -23.77
N PRO A 6 4.20 -2.57 -22.90
CA PRO A 6 3.97 -4.00 -22.94
C PRO A 6 2.48 -4.29 -22.70
N MET A 7 1.86 -5.06 -23.60
CA MET A 7 0.50 -5.51 -23.45
C MET A 7 0.37 -6.37 -22.19
N LYS A 8 -0.46 -5.95 -21.25
CA LYS A 8 -0.78 -6.72 -20.05
C LYS A 8 -1.47 -8.03 -20.46
N ASN A 9 -1.01 -9.12 -19.89
CA ASN A 9 -1.56 -10.45 -20.16
C ASN A 9 -2.97 -10.54 -19.55
N LYS A 10 -3.97 -11.03 -20.32
CA LYS A 10 -5.38 -11.18 -19.88
C LYS A 10 -5.52 -11.94 -18.55
N GLY A 11 -4.60 -12.85 -18.26
CA GLY A 11 -4.56 -13.59 -16.98
C GLY A 11 -4.15 -12.74 -15.78
N GLU A 12 -3.32 -11.72 -15.98
CA GLU A 12 -2.90 -10.78 -14.91
C GLU A 12 -4.00 -9.78 -14.57
N GLU A 13 -4.75 -9.32 -15.58
CA GLU A 13 -5.90 -8.44 -15.36
C GLU A 13 -7.02 -9.13 -14.56
N LYS A 14 -7.32 -10.40 -14.87
CA LYS A 14 -8.32 -11.19 -14.15
C LYS A 14 -7.91 -11.41 -12.69
N ARG A 15 -6.65 -11.81 -12.42
CA ARG A 15 -6.13 -11.99 -11.05
C ARG A 15 -6.13 -10.69 -10.25
N GLN A 16 -5.81 -9.55 -10.87
CA GLN A 16 -5.84 -8.25 -10.21
C GLN A 16 -7.27 -7.82 -9.88
N SER A 17 -8.26 -8.16 -10.71
CA SER A 17 -9.68 -7.92 -10.41
C SER A 17 -10.16 -8.77 -9.22
N ASP A 18 -9.72 -10.02 -9.11
CA ASP A 18 -10.07 -10.92 -8.01
C ASP A 18 -9.54 -10.42 -6.66
N PHE A 19 -8.29 -9.94 -6.61
CA PHE A 19 -7.73 -9.31 -5.41
C PHE A 19 -8.47 -8.02 -5.03
N PHE A 20 -8.88 -7.24 -6.01
CA PHE A 20 -9.65 -6.03 -5.80
C PHE A 20 -11.01 -6.32 -5.18
N ASP A 21 -11.68 -7.37 -5.65
CA ASP A 21 -12.98 -7.80 -5.13
C ASP A 21 -12.89 -8.32 -3.70
N ILE A 22 -11.80 -8.98 -3.32
CA ILE A 22 -11.55 -9.41 -1.94
C ILE A 22 -11.40 -8.20 -1.03
N CYS A 23 -10.57 -7.21 -1.42
CA CYS A 23 -10.41 -5.98 -0.66
C CYS A 23 -11.73 -5.21 -0.53
N ARG A 24 -12.53 -5.14 -1.59
CA ARG A 24 -13.85 -4.50 -1.59
C ARG A 24 -14.84 -5.18 -0.64
N LYS A 25 -14.79 -6.50 -0.52
CA LYS A 25 -15.66 -7.31 0.34
C LYS A 25 -15.12 -7.43 1.77
N CYS A 26 -13.93 -6.92 2.03
CA CYS A 26 -13.30 -7.00 3.34
C CYS A 26 -14.16 -6.26 4.37
N LYS A 27 -14.53 -6.97 5.44
CA LYS A 27 -15.33 -6.46 6.57
C LYS A 27 -14.56 -6.52 7.89
N THR A 28 -13.24 -6.65 7.81
CA THR A 28 -12.41 -6.70 9.03
C THR A 28 -12.35 -5.32 9.67
N ASP A 29 -12.28 -5.27 10.99
CA ASP A 29 -12.10 -4.04 11.76
C ASP A 29 -10.74 -3.38 11.47
N TYR A 30 -9.80 -4.13 10.88
CA TYR A 30 -8.48 -3.69 10.47
C TYR A 30 -8.44 -3.27 8.99
N SER A 31 -9.44 -2.52 8.54
CA SER A 31 -9.43 -1.98 7.18
C SER A 31 -8.15 -1.17 6.92
N CYS A 32 -7.41 -1.54 5.87
CA CYS A 32 -6.22 -0.78 5.47
C CYS A 32 -6.51 0.64 4.94
N CYS A 33 -7.76 1.07 4.97
CA CYS A 33 -8.19 2.42 4.66
C CYS A 33 -8.76 3.17 5.87
N PHE A 34 -8.80 2.54 7.05
CA PHE A 34 -9.33 3.14 8.27
C PHE A 34 -8.22 3.27 9.32
N GLY A 35 -8.03 4.46 9.88
CA GLY A 35 -7.05 4.73 10.93
C GLY A 35 -5.59 4.47 10.52
N THR A 36 -5.31 4.32 9.22
CA THR A 36 -3.97 4.06 8.71
C THR A 36 -3.40 5.29 8.02
N ARG A 37 -2.13 5.56 8.31
CA ARG A 37 -1.38 6.69 7.77
C ARG A 37 -0.21 6.18 6.93
N PRO A 38 -0.48 5.61 5.72
CA PRO A 38 0.56 5.04 4.88
C PRO A 38 1.55 6.13 4.46
N PRO A 39 2.85 5.96 4.72
CA PRO A 39 3.86 6.91 4.31
C PRO A 39 3.95 6.96 2.78
N ILE A 40 4.26 8.14 2.26
CA ILE A 40 4.33 8.43 0.84
C ILE A 40 5.67 9.10 0.54
N SER A 41 6.40 8.60 -0.46
CA SER A 41 7.59 9.28 -0.97
C SER A 41 7.21 10.58 -1.71
N ARG A 42 8.18 11.48 -1.85
CA ARG A 42 7.99 12.73 -2.61
C ARG A 42 7.60 12.45 -4.06
N GLU A 43 8.17 11.44 -4.67
CA GLU A 43 7.90 11.02 -6.04
C GLU A 43 6.48 10.49 -6.18
N ARG A 44 6.06 9.61 -5.27
CA ARG A 44 4.70 9.05 -5.28
C ARG A 44 3.65 10.13 -5.05
N ARG A 45 3.91 11.07 -4.16
CA ARG A 45 3.02 12.22 -3.95
C ARG A 45 2.77 12.98 -5.25
N LYS A 46 3.83 13.31 -6.01
CA LYS A 46 3.69 13.99 -7.30
C LYS A 46 2.84 13.18 -8.28
N ILE A 47 3.10 11.87 -8.38
CA ILE A 47 2.32 10.97 -9.25
C ILE A 47 0.82 10.98 -8.86
N ILE A 48 0.52 10.95 -7.55
CA ILE A 48 -0.86 11.01 -7.08
C ILE A 48 -1.49 12.38 -7.40
N GLU A 49 -0.80 13.48 -7.14
CA GLU A 49 -1.29 14.83 -7.44
C GLU A 49 -1.57 15.03 -8.94
N GLU A 50 -0.71 14.53 -9.82
CA GLU A 50 -0.92 14.54 -11.27
C GLU A 50 -2.12 13.66 -11.68
N TYR A 51 -2.26 12.48 -11.07
CA TYR A 51 -3.41 11.61 -11.28
C TYR A 51 -4.71 12.29 -10.89
N LEU A 52 -4.78 12.91 -9.71
CA LEU A 52 -5.97 13.63 -9.24
C LEU A 52 -6.38 14.76 -10.20
N LYS A 53 -5.41 15.51 -10.72
CA LYS A 53 -5.64 16.57 -11.72
C LYS A 53 -6.15 16.00 -13.04
N ARG A 54 -5.52 14.97 -13.57
CA ARG A 54 -5.88 14.33 -14.84
C ARG A 54 -7.28 13.73 -14.80
N GLU A 55 -7.62 13.02 -13.73
CA GLU A 55 -8.93 12.39 -13.54
C GLU A 55 -9.99 13.38 -13.02
N LYS A 56 -9.63 14.65 -12.82
CA LYS A 56 -10.53 15.71 -12.31
C LYS A 56 -11.24 15.34 -11.00
N LEU A 57 -10.51 14.65 -10.11
CA LEU A 57 -11.04 14.23 -8.81
C LEU A 57 -11.08 15.44 -7.86
N PRO A 58 -12.23 15.78 -7.24
CA PRO A 58 -12.40 17.00 -6.45
C PRO A 58 -11.83 16.85 -5.02
N ILE A 59 -10.57 16.42 -4.89
CA ILE A 59 -9.90 16.25 -3.61
C ILE A 59 -8.81 17.30 -3.48
N ALA A 60 -9.11 18.34 -2.72
CA ALA A 60 -8.15 19.36 -2.36
C ALA A 60 -7.40 18.98 -1.07
N ASN A 61 -6.11 19.37 -0.98
CA ASN A 61 -5.30 19.15 0.21
C ASN A 61 -5.33 17.69 0.70
N ALA A 62 -5.07 16.75 -0.22
CA ALA A 62 -5.20 15.33 0.02
C ALA A 62 -4.19 14.75 1.02
N PHE A 63 -3.16 15.50 1.39
CA PHE A 63 -2.04 15.03 2.20
C PHE A 63 -1.84 15.86 3.46
N VAL A 64 -1.34 15.19 4.49
CA VAL A 64 -0.87 15.79 5.75
C VAL A 64 0.64 15.58 5.83
N GLN A 65 1.35 16.58 6.34
CA GLN A 65 2.77 16.52 6.66
C GLN A 65 2.92 16.61 8.17
N GLU A 66 3.40 15.54 8.77
CA GLU A 66 3.86 15.47 10.16
C GLU A 66 5.34 15.01 10.12
N GLU A 67 5.70 13.95 10.85
CA GLU A 67 7.04 13.35 10.74
C GLU A 67 7.30 12.80 9.34
N TYR A 68 6.24 12.44 8.61
CA TYR A 68 6.26 12.02 7.20
C TYR A 68 4.96 12.45 6.51
N VAL A 69 4.92 12.34 5.18
CA VAL A 69 3.71 12.63 4.39
C VAL A 69 2.80 11.41 4.33
N PHE A 70 1.51 11.61 4.54
CA PHE A 70 0.49 10.56 4.40
C PHE A 70 -0.84 11.15 3.89
N PRO A 71 -1.77 10.32 3.37
CA PRO A 71 -3.10 10.78 2.94
C PRO A 71 -3.91 11.27 4.14
N LYS A 72 -4.65 12.34 3.94
CA LYS A 72 -5.61 12.85 4.92
C LYS A 72 -6.68 11.82 5.24
N GLU A 73 -7.18 11.84 6.46
CA GLU A 73 -8.36 11.09 6.88
C GLU A 73 -9.62 11.96 6.71
N ASN A 74 -10.74 11.34 6.34
CA ASN A 74 -12.04 12.00 6.36
C ASN A 74 -12.59 12.06 7.80
N THR A 75 -13.75 12.68 7.99
CA THR A 75 -14.40 12.84 9.31
C THR A 75 -14.78 11.50 9.97
N GLN A 76 -14.80 10.41 9.24
CA GLN A 76 -15.10 9.06 9.72
C GLN A 76 -13.83 8.22 9.97
N GLY A 77 -12.63 8.82 9.84
CA GLY A 77 -11.35 8.13 10.05
C GLY A 77 -10.86 7.29 8.86
N TYR A 78 -11.52 7.38 7.70
CA TYR A 78 -11.04 6.70 6.50
C TYR A 78 -10.10 7.58 5.68
N CYS A 79 -9.15 6.95 5.01
CA CYS A 79 -8.31 7.61 4.02
C CYS A 79 -9.17 8.40 3.02
N VAL A 80 -8.79 9.63 2.70
CA VAL A 80 -9.51 10.53 1.78
C VAL A 80 -9.72 9.92 0.37
N PHE A 81 -8.91 8.96 0.00
CA PHE A 81 -9.02 8.22 -1.26
C PHE A 81 -9.93 6.99 -1.21
N HIS A 82 -10.56 6.73 -0.06
CA HIS A 82 -11.51 5.64 0.09
C HIS A 82 -12.91 6.10 -0.31
N ASP A 83 -13.48 5.51 -1.36
CA ASP A 83 -14.87 5.71 -1.72
C ASP A 83 -15.79 4.88 -0.81
N MET A 84 -16.54 5.55 0.04
CA MET A 84 -17.42 4.93 1.01
C MET A 84 -18.56 4.11 0.38
N LYS A 85 -18.99 4.47 -0.84
CA LYS A 85 -20.07 3.75 -1.55
C LYS A 85 -19.59 2.45 -2.18
N THR A 86 -18.50 2.53 -2.90
CA THR A 86 -17.95 1.37 -3.63
C THR A 86 -16.96 0.55 -2.80
N ARG A 87 -16.50 1.09 -1.66
CA ARG A 87 -15.43 0.56 -0.80
C ARG A 87 -14.12 0.34 -1.59
N LYS A 88 -13.86 1.18 -2.57
CA LYS A 88 -12.67 1.12 -3.43
C LYS A 88 -11.74 2.29 -3.16
N CYS A 89 -10.45 2.07 -3.39
CA CYS A 89 -9.49 3.15 -3.47
C CYS A 89 -9.60 3.82 -4.84
N ILE A 90 -9.97 5.10 -4.89
CA ILE A 90 -10.14 5.85 -6.15
C ILE A 90 -8.82 6.13 -6.86
N ILE A 91 -7.69 6.06 -6.15
CA ILE A 91 -6.34 6.18 -6.71
C ILE A 91 -5.62 4.83 -6.79
N HIS A 92 -6.36 3.73 -6.96
CA HIS A 92 -5.80 2.36 -6.86
C HIS A 92 -4.57 2.13 -7.75
N SER A 93 -4.54 2.70 -8.94
CA SER A 93 -3.41 2.56 -9.89
C SER A 93 -2.13 3.30 -9.47
N VAL A 94 -2.26 4.28 -8.59
CA VAL A 94 -1.16 5.16 -8.14
C VAL A 94 -1.07 5.25 -6.61
N LYS A 95 -1.70 4.34 -5.89
CA LYS A 95 -1.76 4.34 -4.42
C LYS A 95 -0.39 4.39 -3.74
N PRO A 96 -0.30 4.81 -2.47
CA PRO A 96 0.95 4.85 -1.72
C PRO A 96 1.73 3.54 -1.77
N GLU A 97 3.04 3.60 -1.65
CA GLU A 97 3.96 2.45 -1.76
C GLU A 97 3.59 1.33 -0.77
N THR A 98 3.34 1.67 0.49
CA THR A 98 2.94 0.69 1.50
C THR A 98 1.53 0.10 1.24
N CYS A 99 0.65 0.84 0.56
CA CYS A 99 -0.62 0.31 0.08
C CYS A 99 -0.45 -0.64 -1.11
N VAL A 100 0.59 -0.43 -1.94
CA VAL A 100 0.96 -1.37 -3.01
C VAL A 100 1.54 -2.65 -2.42
N SER A 101 2.37 -2.53 -1.39
CA SER A 101 3.02 -3.65 -0.72
C SER A 101 2.04 -4.58 0.01
N GLY A 102 0.90 -4.05 0.49
CA GLY A 102 -0.08 -4.85 1.26
C GLY A 102 -0.56 -6.11 0.54
N PRO A 103 -0.64 -7.22 1.24
CA PRO A 103 -0.60 -7.41 2.69
C PRO A 103 0.80 -7.55 3.32
N ILE A 104 1.85 -7.32 2.56
CA ILE A 104 3.24 -7.37 3.04
C ILE A 104 3.59 -6.02 3.69
N THR A 105 4.17 -6.08 4.86
CA THR A 105 4.73 -4.96 5.61
C THR A 105 6.21 -5.20 5.91
N PHE A 106 6.87 -4.27 6.59
CA PHE A 106 8.29 -4.37 6.86
C PHE A 106 8.67 -3.84 8.23
N ASP A 107 9.80 -4.29 8.71
CA ASP A 107 10.53 -3.74 9.85
C ASP A 107 12.01 -3.69 9.50
N THR A 108 12.80 -3.04 10.32
CA THR A 108 14.24 -3.04 10.21
C THR A 108 14.84 -3.90 11.33
N ASN A 109 15.72 -4.81 10.96
CA ASN A 109 16.50 -5.56 11.92
C ASN A 109 17.39 -4.59 12.73
N ARG A 110 17.21 -4.53 14.05
CA ARG A 110 17.88 -3.56 14.93
C ARG A 110 19.41 -3.76 14.96
N THR A 111 19.88 -4.98 14.71
CA THR A 111 21.30 -5.29 14.76
C THR A 111 21.99 -5.04 13.42
N THR A 112 21.34 -5.39 12.31
CA THR A 112 21.95 -5.34 10.98
C THR A 112 21.51 -4.15 10.13
N GLY A 113 20.46 -3.43 10.53
CA GLY A 113 19.81 -2.37 9.76
C GLY A 113 19.09 -2.86 8.50
N LYS A 114 19.04 -4.19 8.26
CA LYS A 114 18.40 -4.74 7.06
C LYS A 114 16.89 -4.73 7.15
N ILE A 115 16.24 -4.50 6.01
CA ILE A 115 14.78 -4.60 5.88
C ILE A 115 14.38 -6.07 6.00
N GLU A 116 13.44 -6.34 6.88
CA GLU A 116 12.79 -7.62 7.07
C GLU A 116 11.34 -7.52 6.63
N LEU A 117 10.85 -8.50 5.87
CA LEU A 117 9.49 -8.51 5.35
C LEU A 117 8.59 -9.42 6.19
N TYR A 118 7.40 -8.95 6.44
CA TYR A 118 6.36 -9.62 7.19
C TYR A 118 5.08 -9.67 6.38
N ILE A 119 4.25 -10.69 6.57
CA ILE A 119 2.91 -10.75 5.99
C ILE A 119 1.87 -10.74 7.10
N LYS A 120 0.80 -9.98 6.89
CA LYS A 120 -0.35 -9.93 7.82
C LYS A 120 -1.01 -11.30 7.91
N MET A 121 -1.53 -11.66 9.09
CA MET A 121 -2.28 -12.90 9.25
C MET A 121 -3.60 -12.86 8.47
N GLU A 122 -4.08 -14.02 8.03
CA GLU A 122 -5.33 -14.15 7.25
C GLU A 122 -6.53 -13.56 8.00
N LYS A 123 -6.59 -13.69 9.33
CA LYS A 123 -7.63 -13.09 10.18
C LYS A 123 -7.65 -11.56 10.14
N ILE A 124 -6.50 -10.94 9.86
CA ILE A 124 -6.35 -9.49 9.72
C ILE A 124 -6.61 -9.06 8.28
N CYS A 125 -6.10 -9.82 7.32
CA CYS A 125 -6.22 -9.52 5.91
C CYS A 125 -6.54 -10.80 5.11
N PRO A 126 -7.77 -11.00 4.65
CA PRO A 126 -8.14 -12.18 3.86
C PRO A 126 -7.28 -12.39 2.61
N LEU A 127 -6.77 -11.29 2.02
CA LEU A 127 -5.85 -11.36 0.89
C LEU A 127 -4.52 -12.02 1.27
N ALA A 128 -4.07 -11.86 2.52
CA ALA A 128 -2.83 -12.46 2.98
C ALA A 128 -2.88 -14.00 2.91
N GLY A 129 -4.00 -14.60 3.29
CA GLY A 129 -4.19 -16.05 3.20
C GLY A 129 -4.09 -16.57 1.77
N ILE A 130 -4.64 -15.84 0.79
CA ILE A 130 -4.56 -16.21 -0.62
C ILE A 130 -3.13 -16.06 -1.14
N VAL A 131 -2.49 -14.94 -0.86
CA VAL A 131 -1.11 -14.67 -1.27
C VAL A 131 -0.14 -15.69 -0.68
N TYR A 132 -0.32 -16.07 0.59
CA TYR A 132 0.58 -16.99 1.28
C TYR A 132 0.45 -18.46 0.81
N LYS A 133 -0.75 -18.88 0.42
CA LYS A 133 -1.03 -20.25 -0.04
C LYS A 133 -0.46 -20.56 -1.43
N ASP A 134 -0.24 -19.55 -2.26
CA ASP A 134 0.29 -19.69 -3.62
C ASP A 134 1.71 -19.12 -3.72
N LYS A 135 2.70 -20.00 -3.89
CA LYS A 135 4.12 -19.62 -3.94
C LYS A 135 4.46 -18.64 -5.07
N GLU A 136 3.83 -18.77 -6.24
CA GLU A 136 4.08 -17.88 -7.38
C GLU A 136 3.51 -16.49 -7.10
N ILE A 137 2.29 -16.44 -6.56
CA ILE A 137 1.64 -15.20 -6.16
C ILE A 137 2.46 -14.54 -5.06
N LEU A 138 2.87 -15.28 -4.02
CA LEU A 138 3.71 -14.77 -2.94
C LEU A 138 5.01 -14.18 -3.48
N GLN A 139 5.72 -14.88 -4.36
CA GLN A 139 6.98 -14.38 -4.92
C GLN A 139 6.79 -13.10 -5.74
N LYS A 140 5.74 -13.01 -6.55
CA LYS A 140 5.39 -11.79 -7.31
C LYS A 140 5.09 -10.63 -6.36
N HIS A 141 4.31 -10.87 -5.31
CA HIS A 141 4.00 -9.85 -4.31
C HIS A 141 5.24 -9.42 -3.52
N LEU A 142 6.11 -10.35 -3.13
CA LEU A 142 7.37 -10.05 -2.45
C LEU A 142 8.28 -9.15 -3.30
N ASN A 143 8.42 -9.45 -4.59
CA ASN A 143 9.23 -8.64 -5.49
C ASN A 143 8.66 -7.22 -5.65
N SER A 144 7.34 -7.10 -5.77
CA SER A 144 6.66 -5.81 -5.81
C SER A 144 6.79 -5.04 -4.50
N ALA A 145 6.55 -5.71 -3.37
CA ALA A 145 6.65 -5.12 -2.04
C ALA A 145 8.06 -4.64 -1.74
N ARG A 146 9.10 -5.43 -2.03
CA ARG A 146 10.51 -5.01 -1.87
C ARG A 146 10.81 -3.72 -2.62
N LYS A 147 10.38 -3.64 -3.89
CA LYS A 147 10.60 -2.46 -4.71
C LYS A 147 9.96 -1.20 -4.10
N GLU A 148 8.71 -1.31 -3.65
CA GLU A 148 7.99 -0.17 -3.09
C GLU A 148 8.50 0.19 -1.69
N ILE A 149 8.82 -0.79 -0.84
CA ILE A 149 9.37 -0.58 0.49
C ILE A 149 10.77 0.06 0.40
N THR A 150 11.62 -0.39 -0.52
CA THR A 150 12.92 0.23 -0.76
C THR A 150 12.76 1.70 -1.13
N ARG A 151 11.82 2.06 -2.00
CA ARG A 151 11.56 3.46 -2.34
C ARG A 151 11.17 4.31 -1.13
N ILE A 152 10.37 3.77 -0.23
CA ILE A 152 10.02 4.47 1.01
C ILE A 152 11.24 4.62 1.91
N VAL A 153 11.98 3.55 2.16
CA VAL A 153 13.14 3.58 3.06
C VAL A 153 14.22 4.53 2.53
N ASP A 154 14.48 4.53 1.23
CA ASP A 154 15.48 5.40 0.59
C ASP A 154 14.99 6.87 0.47
N GLY A 155 13.68 7.06 0.40
CA GLY A 155 13.06 8.38 0.20
C GLY A 155 12.70 9.14 1.49
N LEU A 156 12.81 8.51 2.64
CA LEU A 156 12.52 9.11 3.95
C LEU A 156 13.80 9.36 4.75
N ASP A 157 13.82 10.42 5.53
CA ASP A 157 14.88 10.63 6.50
C ASP A 157 14.78 9.65 7.70
N ALA A 158 15.85 9.58 8.49
CA ALA A 158 15.93 8.66 9.61
C ALA A 158 14.87 8.93 10.71
N HIS A 159 14.43 10.18 10.86
CA HIS A 159 13.40 10.55 11.84
C HIS A 159 12.03 10.04 11.39
N ALA A 160 11.66 10.28 10.14
CA ALA A 160 10.44 9.79 9.53
C ALA A 160 10.36 8.24 9.51
N LEU A 161 11.47 7.58 9.17
CA LEU A 161 11.54 6.12 9.19
C LEU A 161 11.35 5.57 10.61
N LYS A 162 12.00 6.19 11.62
CA LYS A 162 11.83 5.81 13.02
C LYS A 162 10.39 6.01 13.50
N ALA A 163 9.70 7.06 13.05
CA ALA A 163 8.30 7.31 13.39
C ALA A 163 7.37 6.25 12.82
N ILE A 164 7.64 5.77 11.62
CA ILE A 164 6.89 4.68 10.97
C ILE A 164 7.08 3.37 11.72
N LEU A 165 8.32 3.01 12.05
CA LEU A 165 8.67 1.75 12.72
C LEU A 165 8.25 1.69 14.20
N LYS A 166 7.85 2.79 14.79
CA LYS A 166 7.29 2.83 16.17
C LYS A 166 5.80 2.46 16.22
N LYS A 167 5.12 2.43 15.08
CA LYS A 167 3.69 2.11 15.05
C LYS A 167 3.48 0.62 15.18
N ASP A 168 2.53 0.25 16.04
CA ASP A 168 2.12 -1.15 16.17
C ASP A 168 1.51 -1.62 14.85
N GLU A 169 2.07 -2.68 14.30
CA GLU A 169 1.50 -3.39 13.16
C GLU A 169 0.51 -4.45 13.66
N PRO A 170 -0.60 -4.68 12.93
CA PRO A 170 -1.48 -5.80 13.23
C PRO A 170 -0.69 -7.11 13.13
N GLU A 171 -1.20 -8.17 13.76
CA GLU A 171 -0.54 -9.47 13.81
C GLU A 171 0.02 -9.92 12.45
N THR A 172 1.31 -10.15 12.44
CA THR A 172 2.10 -10.50 11.26
C THR A 172 3.03 -11.66 11.57
N PHE A 173 3.55 -12.30 10.55
CA PHE A 173 4.66 -13.24 10.69
C PHE A 173 5.74 -12.96 9.64
N LYS A 174 6.99 -13.22 10.02
CA LYS A 174 8.15 -12.98 9.19
C LYS A 174 8.16 -13.94 8.01
N ILE A 175 8.39 -13.42 6.82
CA ILE A 175 8.58 -14.22 5.61
C ILE A 175 10.07 -14.63 5.54
N LYS A 176 10.28 -15.94 5.41
CA LYS A 176 11.63 -16.52 5.28
C LYS A 176 12.11 -16.47 3.84
#